data_f68eed86fb8d4bb5dc42d54833934b6e
#
_entry.id   f68eed86fb8d4bb5dc42d54833934b6e
#
_cell.length_a   1.000
_cell.length_b   1.000
_cell.length_c   1.000
_cell.angle_alpha   90.00
_cell.angle_beta   90.00
_cell.angle_gamma   90.00
#
_symmetry.space_group_name_H-M   'P 1'
#
loop_
_entity.id
_entity.type
_entity.pdbx_description
1 polymer ?
#
loop_
_entity_poly.entity_id
_entity_poly.type
_entity_poly.pdbx_seq_one_letter_code
_entity_poly.pdbx_strand_id
1 'polypeptide(L)'
;MDGHAILFLGERMEIQLLSKKNEEHVRKILKQYDMVNHFYIPGYVMLLCFEDNKLYGFIELYQLETITALYSLPGEKQDETFALLIEGASRIGFRHLTMSTTAQGASYFKQFGFHVIQEHPVVISKTLPCPYHFKDYDEISEFMSKQKSRVYSLDHFKDFMHEHFNIQYVLKCVHIGGTNGKGSTTNYVKEIMKTAGYEVGTFTTPALVNRLDVIRVDDQAIDEKVYVKLCNRFLKEAVDAELSLYEMEVFISVIYFIYKKVDLALFEVGLGGLLDATNIIGPLLCVNTNIGLDHTDYLGSTYEEIARNKAGIVKDGVPYVTSETREECLDVFDEVTKAHHAPLYVIAHPEHVESSSKQVFNYHGYHVCLNTPATYQSVNAALAINVVELIRAHFPFDHEDVETGLYNAKWPGRFEIIHHDPLIIIDGAHNREGMDAFVKSAEPYRNAHIIFTALRDKDTTHMLERLLTLSDDITVTQFEHHRRALAKDLAKDYPVKIEEDWKKAVDEAMDYPVVLITGSLYFLSQVRKYILDEPDK
;
A
#
# COMPACT_ATOMS: atom_id res chain seq x y z
N MET A 1 11.38 -22.57 -12.98
CA MET A 1 10.48 -23.36 -12.09
C MET A 1 9.40 -22.40 -11.65
N ASP A 2 8.19 -22.62 -12.12
CA ASP A 2 7.08 -21.69 -11.98
C ASP A 2 6.68 -21.59 -10.50
N GLY A 3 6.64 -20.34 -9.97
CA GLY A 3 6.42 -20.04 -8.57
C GLY A 3 5.00 -20.34 -8.07
N HIS A 4 4.62 -21.61 -8.11
CA HIS A 4 3.46 -22.11 -7.38
C HIS A 4 3.90 -22.31 -5.93
N ALA A 5 3.18 -21.73 -4.97
CA ALA A 5 3.37 -22.09 -3.58
C ALA A 5 2.90 -23.53 -3.42
N ILE A 6 3.82 -24.46 -3.44
CA ILE A 6 3.60 -25.87 -3.18
C ILE A 6 4.14 -26.13 -1.78
N LEU A 7 3.28 -26.44 -0.84
CA LEU A 7 3.69 -26.87 0.50
C LEU A 7 3.53 -28.37 0.61
N PHE A 8 4.64 -29.08 0.78
CA PHE A 8 4.62 -30.51 1.10
C PHE A 8 4.31 -30.67 2.59
N LEU A 9 3.07 -31.06 2.91
CA LEU A 9 2.62 -31.36 4.26
C LEU A 9 2.59 -32.87 4.55
N GLY A 10 3.09 -33.70 3.63
CA GLY A 10 3.23 -35.13 3.75
C GLY A 10 4.33 -35.63 2.80
N GLU A 11 4.69 -36.91 2.89
CA GLU A 11 5.76 -37.48 2.05
C GLU A 11 5.50 -37.37 0.54
N ARG A 12 4.25 -37.16 0.10
CA ARG A 12 3.85 -37.10 -1.33
C ARG A 12 2.75 -36.11 -1.69
N MET A 13 1.93 -35.66 -0.72
CA MET A 13 0.82 -34.75 -0.98
C MET A 13 1.23 -33.27 -0.87
N GLU A 14 0.75 -32.45 -1.79
CA GLU A 14 1.03 -31.02 -1.86
C GLU A 14 -0.25 -30.18 -1.78
N ILE A 15 -0.19 -29.03 -1.13
CA ILE A 15 -1.27 -28.03 -1.09
C ILE A 15 -0.91 -26.87 -2.00
N GLN A 16 -1.84 -26.52 -2.88
CA GLN A 16 -1.74 -25.37 -3.78
C GLN A 16 -2.86 -24.37 -3.53
N LEU A 17 -2.53 -23.07 -3.52
CA LEU A 17 -3.51 -22.00 -3.53
C LEU A 17 -4.00 -21.73 -4.95
N LEU A 18 -5.32 -21.67 -5.16
CA LEU A 18 -5.88 -21.17 -6.41
C LEU A 18 -5.55 -19.68 -6.56
N SER A 19 -4.86 -19.33 -7.62
CA SER A 19 -4.47 -17.97 -7.96
C SER A 19 -4.66 -17.70 -9.46
N LYS A 20 -4.58 -16.46 -9.88
CA LYS A 20 -4.62 -16.11 -11.32
C LYS A 20 -3.53 -16.81 -12.14
N LYS A 21 -2.36 -17.09 -11.55
CA LYS A 21 -1.25 -17.74 -12.25
C LYS A 21 -1.55 -19.20 -12.59
N ASN A 22 -2.31 -19.90 -11.75
CA ASN A 22 -2.63 -21.32 -11.94
C ASN A 22 -4.10 -21.59 -12.30
N GLU A 23 -4.95 -20.55 -12.38
CA GLU A 23 -6.39 -20.69 -12.59
C GLU A 23 -6.75 -21.53 -13.83
N GLU A 24 -6.09 -21.28 -14.96
CA GLU A 24 -6.38 -22.02 -16.19
C GLU A 24 -5.99 -23.51 -16.09
N HIS A 25 -4.85 -23.79 -15.45
CA HIS A 25 -4.41 -25.17 -15.18
C HIS A 25 -5.37 -25.87 -14.25
N VAL A 26 -5.72 -25.24 -13.13
CA VAL A 26 -6.66 -25.78 -12.13
C VAL A 26 -8.04 -25.97 -12.74
N ARG A 27 -8.55 -25.07 -13.57
CA ARG A 27 -9.81 -25.24 -14.30
C ARG A 27 -9.83 -26.49 -15.17
N LYS A 28 -8.75 -26.77 -15.88
CA LYS A 28 -8.66 -27.99 -16.70
C LYS A 28 -8.76 -29.25 -15.84
N ILE A 29 -8.14 -29.22 -14.65
CA ILE A 29 -8.22 -30.32 -13.70
C ILE A 29 -9.63 -30.45 -13.10
N LEU A 30 -10.22 -29.38 -12.57
CA LEU A 30 -11.56 -29.38 -11.97
C LEU A 30 -12.64 -29.83 -12.97
N LYS A 31 -12.48 -29.48 -14.25
CA LYS A 31 -13.38 -29.95 -15.32
C LYS A 31 -13.40 -31.47 -15.49
N GLN A 32 -12.29 -32.16 -15.22
CA GLN A 32 -12.22 -33.63 -15.29
C GLN A 32 -13.04 -34.31 -14.18
N TYR A 33 -13.33 -33.57 -13.09
CA TYR A 33 -14.10 -34.05 -11.96
C TYR A 33 -15.53 -33.49 -11.92
N ASP A 34 -16.02 -32.89 -13.03
CA ASP A 34 -17.35 -32.26 -13.16
C ASP A 34 -17.59 -31.08 -12.17
N MET A 35 -16.51 -30.44 -11.73
CA MET A 35 -16.53 -29.36 -10.74
C MET A 35 -16.38 -27.98 -11.40
N VAL A 36 -17.16 -27.71 -12.45
CA VAL A 36 -17.01 -26.53 -13.32
C VAL A 36 -17.43 -25.21 -12.66
N ASN A 37 -18.11 -25.27 -11.52
CA ASN A 37 -18.70 -24.08 -10.87
C ASN A 37 -17.81 -23.49 -9.75
N HIS A 38 -16.65 -24.07 -9.48
CA HIS A 38 -15.70 -23.57 -8.49
C HIS A 38 -14.63 -22.73 -9.21
N PHE A 39 -14.83 -21.42 -9.27
CA PHE A 39 -13.92 -20.48 -9.93
C PHE A 39 -13.29 -19.56 -8.90
N TYR A 40 -12.16 -18.96 -9.29
CA TYR A 40 -11.64 -17.82 -8.57
C TYR A 40 -12.72 -16.74 -8.44
N ILE A 41 -13.19 -16.53 -7.22
CA ILE A 41 -14.13 -15.47 -6.85
C ILE A 41 -13.40 -14.54 -5.88
N PRO A 42 -13.33 -13.23 -6.12
CA PRO A 42 -12.74 -12.29 -5.18
C PRO A 42 -13.29 -12.48 -3.77
N GLY A 43 -12.43 -12.52 -2.76
CA GLY A 43 -12.80 -12.74 -1.36
C GLY A 43 -12.95 -14.20 -0.93
N TYR A 44 -12.84 -15.15 -1.85
CA TYR A 44 -12.73 -16.57 -1.53
C TYR A 44 -11.29 -17.04 -1.67
N VAL A 45 -10.88 -17.90 -0.76
CA VAL A 45 -9.59 -18.59 -0.82
C VAL A 45 -9.85 -20.07 -1.05
N MET A 46 -9.29 -20.64 -2.10
CA MET A 46 -9.38 -22.06 -2.36
C MET A 46 -8.01 -22.71 -2.26
N LEU A 47 -7.89 -23.70 -1.36
CA LEU A 47 -6.73 -24.57 -1.29
C LEU A 47 -7.06 -25.92 -1.93
N LEU A 48 -6.14 -26.42 -2.73
CA LEU A 48 -6.27 -27.68 -3.46
C LEU A 48 -5.18 -28.63 -2.97
N CYS A 49 -5.54 -29.89 -2.79
CA CYS A 49 -4.62 -30.95 -2.39
C CYS A 49 -4.34 -31.89 -3.57
N PHE A 50 -3.08 -31.99 -3.96
CA PHE A 50 -2.61 -32.79 -5.09
C PHE A 50 -1.59 -33.87 -4.64
N GLU A 51 -1.46 -34.90 -5.45
CA GLU A 51 -0.35 -35.84 -5.47
C GLU A 51 -0.13 -36.25 -6.94
N ASP A 52 1.09 -36.14 -7.44
CA ASP A 52 1.47 -36.49 -8.82
C ASP A 52 0.53 -35.87 -9.88
N ASN A 53 0.20 -34.58 -9.72
CA ASN A 53 -0.75 -33.83 -10.58
C ASN A 53 -2.22 -34.33 -10.53
N LYS A 54 -2.57 -35.23 -9.62
CA LYS A 54 -3.94 -35.69 -9.40
C LYS A 54 -4.57 -34.94 -8.25
N LEU A 55 -5.73 -34.31 -8.46
CA LEU A 55 -6.50 -33.64 -7.41
C LEU A 55 -7.12 -34.69 -6.47
N TYR A 56 -6.85 -34.59 -5.18
CA TYR A 56 -7.46 -35.41 -4.13
C TYR A 56 -8.59 -34.69 -3.38
N GLY A 57 -8.51 -33.37 -3.27
CA GLY A 57 -9.57 -32.60 -2.63
C GLY A 57 -9.30 -31.11 -2.65
N PHE A 58 -10.27 -30.32 -2.16
CA PHE A 58 -10.13 -28.89 -1.96
C PHE A 58 -10.95 -28.40 -0.76
N ILE A 59 -10.55 -27.25 -0.23
CA ILE A 59 -11.32 -26.47 0.73
C ILE A 59 -11.51 -25.05 0.17
N GLU A 60 -12.73 -24.56 0.19
CA GLU A 60 -13.07 -23.18 -0.16
C GLU A 60 -13.45 -22.43 1.12
N LEU A 61 -12.83 -21.30 1.33
CA LEU A 61 -12.85 -20.51 2.56
C LEU A 61 -13.33 -19.10 2.27
N TYR A 62 -14.18 -18.58 3.14
CA TYR A 62 -14.79 -17.28 3.00
C TYR A 62 -14.65 -16.46 4.30
N GLN A 63 -14.28 -15.18 4.16
CA GLN A 63 -14.17 -14.22 5.27
C GLN A 63 -13.35 -14.69 6.48
N LEU A 64 -12.32 -15.51 6.26
CA LEU A 64 -11.42 -16.04 7.30
C LEU A 64 -12.10 -16.88 8.40
N GLU A 65 -13.36 -17.27 8.24
CA GLU A 65 -14.11 -17.99 9.27
C GLU A 65 -14.98 -19.15 8.72
N THR A 66 -15.43 -19.08 7.47
CA THR A 66 -16.42 -20.02 6.95
C THR A 66 -15.85 -20.92 5.86
N ILE A 67 -15.99 -22.23 6.03
CA ILE A 67 -15.78 -23.20 4.96
C ILE A 67 -17.06 -23.25 4.13
N THR A 68 -16.98 -22.78 2.88
CA THR A 68 -18.12 -22.79 1.95
C THR A 68 -18.20 -24.08 1.17
N ALA A 69 -17.05 -24.72 0.89
CA ALA A 69 -16.98 -26.03 0.29
C ALA A 69 -15.77 -26.81 0.84
N LEU A 70 -15.96 -28.08 1.07
CA LEU A 70 -14.90 -29.02 1.47
C LEU A 70 -15.16 -30.34 0.75
N TYR A 71 -14.21 -30.73 -0.08
CA TYR A 71 -14.32 -31.93 -0.89
C TYR A 71 -13.06 -32.78 -0.81
N SER A 72 -13.22 -34.10 -0.79
CA SER A 72 -12.15 -35.07 -1.01
C SER A 72 -12.66 -36.21 -1.86
N LEU A 73 -11.80 -36.76 -2.72
CA LEU A 73 -12.08 -38.04 -3.37
C LEU A 73 -12.29 -39.13 -2.30
N PRO A 74 -13.35 -39.95 -2.43
CA PRO A 74 -13.56 -41.08 -1.53
C PRO A 74 -12.44 -42.10 -1.68
N GLY A 75 -11.95 -42.62 -0.56
CA GLY A 75 -10.89 -43.63 -0.57
C GLY A 75 -9.96 -43.54 0.63
N GLU A 76 -8.87 -44.31 0.61
CA GLU A 76 -7.92 -44.45 1.73
C GLU A 76 -7.24 -43.12 2.14
N LYS A 77 -7.10 -42.15 1.21
CA LYS A 77 -6.47 -40.86 1.46
C LYS A 77 -7.43 -39.73 1.88
N GLN A 78 -8.72 -40.02 2.07
CA GLN A 78 -9.72 -39.01 2.38
C GLN A 78 -9.42 -38.26 3.68
N ASP A 79 -9.11 -38.99 4.74
CA ASP A 79 -8.81 -38.40 6.06
C ASP A 79 -7.53 -37.57 6.03
N GLU A 80 -6.49 -38.04 5.36
CA GLU A 80 -5.23 -37.33 5.16
C GLU A 80 -5.45 -36.04 4.38
N THR A 81 -6.23 -36.07 3.29
CA THR A 81 -6.60 -34.91 2.48
C THR A 81 -7.31 -33.85 3.32
N PHE A 82 -8.29 -34.23 4.13
CA PHE A 82 -9.00 -33.28 4.99
C PHE A 82 -8.11 -32.69 6.08
N ALA A 83 -7.24 -33.52 6.70
CA ALA A 83 -6.29 -33.03 7.70
C ALA A 83 -5.35 -31.97 7.12
N LEU A 84 -4.79 -32.23 5.93
CA LEU A 84 -3.89 -31.32 5.24
C LEU A 84 -4.58 -30.01 4.80
N LEU A 85 -5.81 -30.09 4.29
CA LEU A 85 -6.59 -28.89 3.90
C LEU A 85 -6.95 -28.03 5.11
N ILE A 86 -7.30 -28.64 6.25
CA ILE A 86 -7.58 -27.92 7.50
C ILE A 86 -6.30 -27.29 8.06
N GLU A 87 -5.16 -27.99 8.00
CA GLU A 87 -3.87 -27.45 8.38
C GLU A 87 -3.47 -26.29 7.47
N GLY A 88 -3.64 -26.42 6.14
CA GLY A 88 -3.42 -25.35 5.19
C GLY A 88 -4.25 -24.12 5.50
N ALA A 89 -5.55 -24.27 5.82
CA ALA A 89 -6.40 -23.19 6.26
C ALA A 89 -5.87 -22.49 7.53
N SER A 90 -5.33 -23.26 8.48
CA SER A 90 -4.68 -22.70 9.68
C SER A 90 -3.47 -21.83 9.33
N ARG A 91 -2.62 -22.28 8.40
CA ARG A 91 -1.39 -21.57 7.99
C ARG A 91 -1.69 -20.25 7.30
N ILE A 92 -2.81 -20.13 6.57
CA ILE A 92 -3.28 -18.86 6.00
C ILE A 92 -4.18 -18.06 6.96
N GLY A 93 -4.18 -18.38 8.26
CA GLY A 93 -4.77 -17.59 9.32
C GLY A 93 -6.22 -17.84 9.67
N PHE A 94 -6.83 -18.90 9.15
CA PHE A 94 -8.18 -19.28 9.57
C PHE A 94 -8.13 -19.92 10.96
N ARG A 95 -8.45 -19.17 12.01
CA ARG A 95 -8.40 -19.66 13.41
C ARG A 95 -9.75 -20.18 13.91
N HIS A 96 -10.83 -19.76 13.27
CA HIS A 96 -12.17 -20.20 13.62
C HIS A 96 -12.86 -20.71 12.35
N LEU A 97 -13.03 -22.01 12.23
CA LEU A 97 -13.61 -22.64 11.04
C LEU A 97 -15.04 -23.05 11.36
N THR A 98 -16.00 -22.56 10.56
CA THR A 98 -17.42 -22.97 10.65
C THR A 98 -17.88 -23.59 9.34
N MET A 99 -18.70 -24.61 9.41
CA MET A 99 -19.24 -25.29 8.24
C MET A 99 -20.65 -25.83 8.53
N SER A 100 -21.57 -25.63 7.59
CA SER A 100 -22.87 -26.33 7.59
C SER A 100 -22.71 -27.74 7.06
N THR A 101 -23.31 -28.73 7.72
CA THR A 101 -23.22 -30.13 7.33
C THR A 101 -24.46 -30.92 7.75
N THR A 102 -24.47 -32.23 7.52
CA THR A 102 -25.49 -33.15 8.04
C THR A 102 -25.10 -33.70 9.43
N ALA A 103 -26.02 -34.30 10.15
CA ALA A 103 -25.72 -34.96 11.42
C ALA A 103 -24.65 -36.06 11.27
N GLN A 104 -24.65 -36.80 10.16
CA GLN A 104 -23.65 -37.81 9.85
C GLN A 104 -22.29 -37.14 9.56
N GLY A 105 -22.26 -36.05 8.80
CA GLY A 105 -21.05 -35.26 8.56
C GLY A 105 -20.49 -34.67 9.84
N ALA A 106 -21.32 -34.15 10.73
CA ALA A 106 -20.89 -33.64 12.03
C ALA A 106 -20.22 -34.73 12.88
N SER A 107 -20.77 -35.95 12.85
CA SER A 107 -20.16 -37.11 13.55
C SER A 107 -18.78 -37.46 12.96
N TYR A 108 -18.65 -37.42 11.62
CA TYR A 108 -17.39 -37.69 10.94
C TYR A 108 -16.33 -36.62 11.25
N PHE A 109 -16.68 -35.35 11.22
CA PHE A 109 -15.72 -34.27 11.43
C PHE A 109 -15.25 -34.07 12.87
N LYS A 110 -15.85 -34.81 13.85
CA LYS A 110 -15.34 -34.81 15.24
C LYS A 110 -13.89 -35.27 15.33
N GLN A 111 -13.44 -36.19 14.50
CA GLN A 111 -12.05 -36.68 14.50
C GLN A 111 -11.05 -35.56 14.12
N PHE A 112 -11.48 -34.54 13.36
CA PHE A 112 -10.66 -33.36 13.03
C PHE A 112 -10.84 -32.22 14.04
N GLY A 113 -11.49 -32.45 15.18
CA GLY A 113 -11.67 -31.50 16.27
C GLY A 113 -12.81 -30.48 16.09
N PHE A 114 -13.75 -30.75 15.17
CA PHE A 114 -14.98 -29.95 15.06
C PHE A 114 -16.00 -30.36 16.11
N HIS A 115 -16.80 -29.40 16.58
CA HIS A 115 -17.93 -29.61 17.49
C HIS A 115 -19.19 -28.92 16.96
N VAL A 116 -20.36 -29.44 17.31
CA VAL A 116 -21.64 -28.87 16.89
C VAL A 116 -21.93 -27.61 17.71
N ILE A 117 -22.22 -26.49 17.01
CA ILE A 117 -22.62 -25.23 17.61
C ILE A 117 -24.08 -24.87 17.34
N GLN A 118 -24.70 -25.53 16.35
CA GLN A 118 -26.12 -25.37 15.99
C GLN A 118 -26.65 -26.69 15.41
N GLU A 119 -27.88 -27.07 15.74
CA GLU A 119 -28.48 -28.34 15.31
C GLU A 119 -29.37 -28.23 14.06
N HIS A 120 -29.96 -27.06 13.78
CA HIS A 120 -30.87 -26.88 12.65
C HIS A 120 -30.64 -25.51 11.95
N PRO A 121 -29.94 -25.41 10.80
CA PRO A 121 -29.13 -26.48 10.17
C PRO A 121 -27.97 -26.90 11.08
N VAL A 122 -27.42 -28.09 10.87
CA VAL A 122 -26.26 -28.52 11.66
C VAL A 122 -25.05 -27.69 11.27
N VAL A 123 -24.52 -26.91 12.22
CA VAL A 123 -23.31 -26.11 12.05
C VAL A 123 -22.26 -26.64 13.03
N ILE A 124 -21.09 -26.93 12.50
CA ILE A 124 -19.92 -27.37 13.29
C ILE A 124 -18.84 -26.30 13.27
N SER A 125 -18.06 -26.22 14.32
CA SER A 125 -16.99 -25.26 14.48
C SER A 125 -15.73 -25.89 15.05
N LYS A 126 -14.57 -25.34 14.68
CA LYS A 126 -13.27 -25.65 15.26
C LYS A 126 -12.52 -24.35 15.51
N THR A 127 -11.99 -24.16 16.73
CA THR A 127 -11.12 -23.04 17.07
C THR A 127 -9.68 -23.54 17.12
N LEU A 128 -8.79 -22.81 16.48
CA LEU A 128 -7.35 -23.06 16.46
C LEU A 128 -6.67 -22.13 17.45
N PRO A 129 -5.60 -22.57 18.15
CA PRO A 129 -4.94 -21.78 19.20
C PRO A 129 -4.45 -20.43 18.68
N CYS A 130 -4.65 -19.37 19.47
CA CYS A 130 -4.06 -18.05 19.26
C CYS A 130 -3.25 -17.70 20.53
N PRO A 131 -1.91 -17.60 20.45
CA PRO A 131 -1.06 -17.41 21.62
C PRO A 131 -1.00 -15.97 22.12
N TYR A 132 -1.39 -14.97 21.30
CA TYR A 132 -1.31 -13.56 21.61
C TYR A 132 -2.69 -12.92 21.73
N HIS A 133 -2.80 -11.95 22.67
CA HIS A 133 -4.06 -11.24 23.00
C HIS A 133 -3.79 -9.77 23.25
N PHE A 134 -3.22 -9.07 22.25
CA PHE A 134 -3.04 -7.62 22.30
C PHE A 134 -4.39 -6.91 22.21
N LYS A 135 -4.46 -5.72 22.82
CA LYS A 135 -5.69 -4.94 22.93
C LYS A 135 -5.77 -3.81 21.92
N ASP A 136 -4.62 -3.24 21.56
CA ASP A 136 -4.51 -2.08 20.70
C ASP A 136 -3.24 -2.12 19.83
N TYR A 137 -3.13 -1.17 18.91
CA TYR A 137 -1.97 -1.03 18.00
C TYR A 137 -0.68 -0.72 18.78
N ASP A 138 -0.76 0.09 19.83
CA ASP A 138 0.44 0.52 20.57
C ASP A 138 1.11 -0.67 21.27
N GLU A 139 0.33 -1.57 21.88
CA GLU A 139 0.86 -2.83 22.46
C GLU A 139 1.58 -3.68 21.41
N ILE A 140 1.02 -3.82 20.20
CA ILE A 140 1.63 -4.58 19.09
C ILE A 140 2.91 -3.89 18.64
N SER A 141 2.87 -2.58 18.39
CA SER A 141 4.00 -1.79 17.92
C SER A 141 5.16 -1.82 18.91
N GLU A 142 4.87 -1.64 20.22
CA GLU A 142 5.85 -1.73 21.28
C GLU A 142 6.46 -3.14 21.37
N PHE A 143 5.63 -4.18 21.28
CA PHE A 143 6.08 -5.55 21.29
C PHE A 143 7.00 -5.84 20.10
N MET A 144 6.59 -5.51 18.87
CA MET A 144 7.38 -5.72 17.66
C MET A 144 8.69 -4.93 17.67
N SER A 145 8.70 -3.72 18.21
CA SER A 145 9.92 -2.90 18.33
C SER A 145 10.99 -3.51 19.25
N LYS A 146 10.58 -4.36 20.20
CA LYS A 146 11.46 -5.06 21.13
C LYS A 146 11.98 -6.40 20.61
N GLN A 147 11.42 -6.89 19.49
CA GLN A 147 11.91 -8.13 18.89
C GLN A 147 13.33 -7.93 18.33
N LYS A 148 14.08 -9.02 18.24
CA LYS A 148 15.40 -8.97 17.60
C LYS A 148 15.23 -8.56 16.13
N SER A 149 15.94 -7.52 15.74
CA SER A 149 16.06 -7.18 14.32
C SER A 149 17.07 -8.11 13.66
N ARG A 150 16.64 -8.84 12.65
CA ARG A 150 17.56 -9.51 11.72
C ARG A 150 18.15 -8.51 10.72
N VAL A 151 19.21 -8.91 10.04
CA VAL A 151 19.61 -8.20 8.82
C VAL A 151 18.47 -8.35 7.81
N TYR A 152 17.94 -7.23 7.33
CA TYR A 152 16.80 -7.22 6.42
C TYR A 152 17.12 -7.96 5.11
N SER A 153 16.21 -8.83 4.68
CA SER A 153 16.27 -9.54 3.41
C SER A 153 14.84 -9.77 2.90
N LEU A 154 14.57 -9.30 1.69
CA LEU A 154 13.29 -9.53 1.04
C LEU A 154 13.02 -11.03 0.81
N ASP A 155 14.07 -11.83 0.56
CA ASP A 155 13.92 -13.26 0.32
C ASP A 155 13.37 -13.99 1.55
N HIS A 156 13.76 -13.56 2.75
CA HIS A 156 13.20 -14.09 3.97
C HIS A 156 11.68 -13.79 4.10
N PHE A 157 11.26 -12.59 3.70
CA PHE A 157 9.82 -12.27 3.70
C PHE A 157 9.08 -13.03 2.59
N LYS A 158 9.72 -13.28 1.44
CA LYS A 158 9.16 -14.19 0.41
C LYS A 158 9.01 -15.62 0.92
N ASP A 159 9.97 -16.12 1.69
CA ASP A 159 9.89 -17.45 2.31
C ASP A 159 8.71 -17.53 3.28
N PHE A 160 8.54 -16.50 4.14
CA PHE A 160 7.36 -16.37 5.00
C PHE A 160 6.06 -16.37 4.20
N MET A 161 5.99 -15.59 3.11
CA MET A 161 4.80 -15.55 2.24
C MET A 161 4.57 -16.90 1.53
N HIS A 162 5.65 -17.61 1.17
CA HIS A 162 5.56 -18.95 0.61
C HIS A 162 4.96 -19.94 1.61
N GLU A 163 5.37 -19.90 2.87
CA GLU A 163 4.76 -20.72 3.95
C GLU A 163 3.27 -20.39 4.18
N HIS A 164 2.84 -19.19 3.78
CA HIS A 164 1.44 -18.73 3.78
C HIS A 164 0.80 -18.85 2.38
N PHE A 165 1.26 -19.83 1.56
CA PHE A 165 0.75 -20.15 0.22
C PHE A 165 0.78 -18.99 -0.78
N ASN A 166 1.66 -18.00 -0.61
CA ASN A 166 1.73 -16.80 -1.45
C ASN A 166 0.35 -16.14 -1.66
N ILE A 167 -0.40 -16.00 -0.57
CA ILE A 167 -1.79 -15.49 -0.59
C ILE A 167 -1.92 -14.10 -1.26
N GLN A 168 -0.85 -13.31 -1.33
CA GLN A 168 -0.81 -12.03 -2.03
C GLN A 168 -1.16 -12.13 -3.52
N TYR A 169 -0.96 -13.29 -4.15
CA TYR A 169 -1.29 -13.51 -5.58
C TYR A 169 -2.78 -13.67 -5.84
N VAL A 170 -3.61 -13.75 -4.80
CA VAL A 170 -5.08 -13.70 -4.92
C VAL A 170 -5.55 -12.30 -5.31
N LEU A 171 -4.80 -11.25 -4.94
CA LEU A 171 -5.18 -9.87 -5.20
C LEU A 171 -4.87 -9.44 -6.64
N LYS A 172 -5.80 -8.70 -7.25
CA LYS A 172 -5.52 -7.86 -8.41
C LYS A 172 -4.89 -6.58 -7.88
N CYS A 173 -3.66 -6.27 -8.27
CA CYS A 173 -2.99 -5.12 -7.68
C CYS A 173 -2.15 -4.33 -8.69
N VAL A 174 -1.85 -3.08 -8.33
CA VAL A 174 -0.90 -2.19 -8.99
C VAL A 174 0.19 -1.82 -7.99
N HIS A 175 1.45 -1.85 -8.42
CA HIS A 175 2.61 -1.53 -7.59
C HIS A 175 3.17 -0.16 -7.97
N ILE A 176 3.21 0.78 -7.03
CA ILE A 176 3.50 2.20 -7.30
C ILE A 176 4.76 2.64 -6.54
N GLY A 177 5.86 2.80 -7.28
CA GLY A 177 7.15 3.29 -6.83
C GLY A 177 7.43 4.72 -7.29
N GLY A 178 8.62 5.22 -6.96
CA GLY A 178 9.10 6.55 -7.33
C GLY A 178 9.67 7.33 -6.15
N THR A 179 10.20 8.52 -6.39
CA THR A 179 10.67 9.41 -5.31
C THR A 179 9.53 10.25 -4.79
N ASN A 180 8.96 11.12 -5.61
CA ASN A 180 7.84 12.00 -5.26
C ASN A 180 6.57 11.61 -6.03
N GLY A 181 5.39 11.92 -5.51
CA GLY A 181 4.12 11.71 -6.22
C GLY A 181 3.49 10.32 -6.06
N LYS A 182 4.16 9.34 -5.43
CA LYS A 182 3.61 7.98 -5.21
C LYS A 182 2.21 8.00 -4.61
N GLY A 183 2.07 8.55 -3.39
CA GLY A 183 0.78 8.63 -2.70
C GLY A 183 -0.26 9.47 -3.43
N SER A 184 0.14 10.55 -4.15
CA SER A 184 -0.78 11.34 -4.97
C SER A 184 -1.31 10.52 -6.14
N THR A 185 -0.43 9.82 -6.88
CA THR A 185 -0.83 8.94 -8.00
C THR A 185 -1.72 7.81 -7.49
N THR A 186 -1.35 7.16 -6.37
CA THR A 186 -2.17 6.13 -5.72
C THR A 186 -3.56 6.66 -5.41
N ASN A 187 -3.66 7.85 -4.83
CA ASN A 187 -4.94 8.47 -4.48
C ASN A 187 -5.79 8.81 -5.72
N TYR A 188 -5.18 9.35 -6.79
CA TYR A 188 -5.91 9.61 -8.03
C TYR A 188 -6.44 8.32 -8.66
N VAL A 189 -5.63 7.27 -8.75
CA VAL A 189 -6.07 5.95 -9.24
C VAL A 189 -7.22 5.43 -8.38
N LYS A 190 -7.09 5.50 -7.05
CA LYS A 190 -8.15 5.08 -6.11
C LYS A 190 -9.46 5.86 -6.37
N GLU A 191 -9.40 7.19 -6.46
CA GLU A 191 -10.62 8.00 -6.64
C GLU A 191 -11.31 7.74 -7.99
N ILE A 192 -10.54 7.54 -9.07
CA ILE A 192 -11.10 7.16 -10.38
C ILE A 192 -11.81 5.81 -10.27
N MET A 193 -11.13 4.79 -9.73
CA MET A 193 -11.69 3.44 -9.65
C MET A 193 -12.88 3.36 -8.69
N LYS A 194 -12.84 4.08 -7.57
CA LYS A 194 -13.97 4.22 -6.64
C LYS A 194 -15.17 4.91 -7.30
N THR A 195 -14.95 5.97 -8.10
CA THR A 195 -16.01 6.64 -8.86
C THR A 195 -16.65 5.70 -9.86
N ALA A 196 -15.87 4.82 -10.49
CA ALA A 196 -16.36 3.74 -11.36
C ALA A 196 -17.04 2.58 -10.61
N GLY A 197 -17.19 2.65 -9.28
CA GLY A 197 -17.93 1.69 -8.47
C GLY A 197 -17.12 0.50 -7.96
N TYR A 198 -15.78 0.52 -8.05
CA TYR A 198 -14.91 -0.53 -7.51
C TYR A 198 -14.53 -0.25 -6.06
N GLU A 199 -14.42 -1.31 -5.26
CA GLU A 199 -13.87 -1.27 -3.90
C GLU A 199 -12.33 -1.35 -3.97
N VAL A 200 -11.64 -0.30 -3.50
CA VAL A 200 -10.18 -0.15 -3.68
C VAL A 200 -9.44 -0.21 -2.35
N GLY A 201 -8.57 -1.21 -2.21
CA GLY A 201 -7.61 -1.28 -1.11
C GLY A 201 -6.37 -0.44 -1.41
N THR A 202 -5.86 0.31 -0.43
CA THR A 202 -4.60 1.06 -0.56
C THR A 202 -3.67 0.78 0.60
N PHE A 203 -2.41 0.48 0.29
CA PHE A 203 -1.30 0.48 1.24
C PHE A 203 -0.38 1.64 0.89
N THR A 204 -0.30 2.65 1.76
CA THR A 204 0.43 3.91 1.51
C THR A 204 1.24 4.34 2.72
N THR A 205 2.43 4.91 2.52
CA THR A 205 3.32 5.36 3.60
C THR A 205 3.92 6.74 3.32
N PRO A 206 4.25 7.49 4.38
CA PRO A 206 3.92 7.28 5.79
C PRO A 206 2.45 7.62 6.10
N ALA A 207 1.94 7.13 7.22
CA ALA A 207 0.65 7.58 7.76
C ALA A 207 0.69 9.07 8.08
N LEU A 208 -0.38 9.80 7.74
CA LEU A 208 -0.44 11.25 7.97
C LEU A 208 -1.43 11.65 9.08
N VAL A 209 -2.59 11.01 9.18
CA VAL A 209 -3.64 11.37 10.13
C VAL A 209 -3.65 10.42 11.32
N ASN A 210 -3.64 9.12 11.05
CA ASN A 210 -3.66 8.05 12.03
C ASN A 210 -2.64 6.98 11.62
N ARG A 211 -1.99 6.31 12.57
CA ARG A 211 -1.01 5.25 12.29
C ARG A 211 -1.55 4.12 11.43
N LEU A 212 -2.86 3.82 11.54
CA LEU A 212 -3.53 2.80 10.74
C LEU A 212 -3.93 3.26 9.33
N ASP A 213 -3.71 4.54 8.99
CA ASP A 213 -3.96 5.09 7.64
C ASP A 213 -3.13 4.42 6.55
N VAL A 214 -2.08 3.71 6.90
CA VAL A 214 -1.27 2.95 5.95
C VAL A 214 -2.08 1.86 5.23
N ILE A 215 -3.17 1.38 5.84
CA ILE A 215 -4.06 0.35 5.29
C ILE A 215 -5.48 0.92 5.21
N ARG A 216 -5.97 1.15 4.00
CA ARG A 216 -7.32 1.69 3.77
C ARG A 216 -8.08 0.86 2.75
N VAL A 217 -9.41 0.87 2.89
CA VAL A 217 -10.32 0.46 1.81
C VAL A 217 -11.16 1.69 1.49
N ASP A 218 -11.10 2.16 0.25
CA ASP A 218 -11.59 3.45 -0.19
C ASP A 218 -11.03 4.59 0.71
N ASP A 219 -11.90 5.28 1.44
CA ASP A 219 -11.52 6.37 2.34
C ASP A 219 -11.41 5.93 3.81
N GLN A 220 -11.67 4.67 4.12
CA GLN A 220 -11.71 4.16 5.48
C GLN A 220 -10.40 3.48 5.85
N ALA A 221 -9.70 3.99 6.86
CA ALA A 221 -8.61 3.25 7.48
C ALA A 221 -9.10 1.93 8.07
N ILE A 222 -8.24 0.93 8.16
CA ILE A 222 -8.55 -0.31 8.86
C ILE A 222 -8.98 0.01 10.30
N ASP A 223 -10.11 -0.55 10.74
CA ASP A 223 -10.54 -0.44 12.13
C ASP A 223 -9.50 -1.08 13.06
N GLU A 224 -9.16 -0.41 14.16
CA GLU A 224 -8.11 -0.87 15.08
C GLU A 224 -8.41 -2.25 15.64
N LYS A 225 -9.68 -2.55 15.98
CA LYS A 225 -10.07 -3.87 16.49
C LYS A 225 -9.88 -4.96 15.44
N VAL A 226 -10.12 -4.63 14.15
CA VAL A 226 -9.88 -5.54 13.03
C VAL A 226 -8.39 -5.75 12.85
N TYR A 227 -7.57 -4.68 12.87
CA TYR A 227 -6.11 -4.77 12.79
C TYR A 227 -5.55 -5.64 13.91
N VAL A 228 -5.94 -5.36 15.16
CA VAL A 228 -5.53 -6.12 16.35
C VAL A 228 -5.97 -7.60 16.25
N LYS A 229 -7.20 -7.85 15.80
CA LYS A 229 -7.70 -9.23 15.58
C LYS A 229 -6.83 -9.98 14.56
N LEU A 230 -6.46 -9.33 13.46
CA LEU A 230 -5.59 -9.93 12.43
C LEU A 230 -4.17 -10.16 12.95
N CYS A 231 -3.59 -9.17 13.61
CA CYS A 231 -2.27 -9.31 14.23
C CYS A 231 -2.24 -10.46 15.25
N ASN A 232 -3.20 -10.53 16.15
CA ASN A 232 -3.30 -11.62 17.13
C ASN A 232 -3.37 -13.02 16.48
N ARG A 233 -3.88 -13.11 15.24
CA ARG A 233 -3.91 -14.38 14.51
C ARG A 233 -2.55 -14.82 14.00
N PHE A 234 -1.74 -13.87 13.52
CA PHE A 234 -0.52 -14.16 12.76
C PHE A 234 0.77 -13.78 13.48
N LEU A 235 0.67 -13.12 14.64
CA LEU A 235 1.84 -12.56 15.29
C LEU A 235 2.86 -13.61 15.72
N LYS A 236 2.40 -14.80 16.09
CA LYS A 236 3.33 -15.89 16.43
C LYS A 236 4.21 -16.25 15.23
N GLU A 237 3.58 -16.46 14.08
CA GLU A 237 4.27 -16.82 12.85
C GLU A 237 5.20 -15.66 12.39
N ALA A 238 4.76 -14.42 12.52
CA ALA A 238 5.57 -13.25 12.21
C ALA A 238 6.78 -13.11 13.14
N VAL A 239 6.62 -13.38 14.43
CA VAL A 239 7.71 -13.36 15.40
C VAL A 239 8.68 -14.52 15.19
N ASP A 240 8.18 -15.71 14.95
CA ASP A 240 9.01 -16.89 14.66
C ASP A 240 9.84 -16.67 13.37
N ALA A 241 9.29 -15.96 12.40
CA ALA A 241 9.97 -15.54 11.17
C ALA A 241 10.76 -14.23 11.34
N GLU A 242 10.87 -13.66 12.53
CA GLU A 242 11.58 -12.40 12.79
C GLU A 242 11.19 -11.23 11.85
N LEU A 243 9.90 -11.13 11.49
CA LEU A 243 9.43 -10.04 10.64
C LEU A 243 9.54 -8.68 11.34
N SER A 244 9.87 -7.65 10.58
CA SER A 244 9.75 -6.26 11.04
C SER A 244 8.28 -5.84 11.13
N LEU A 245 8.00 -4.75 11.86
CA LEU A 245 6.65 -4.17 11.91
C LEU A 245 6.15 -3.81 10.50
N TYR A 246 7.01 -3.27 9.63
CA TYR A 246 6.64 -2.92 8.26
C TYR A 246 6.27 -4.15 7.41
N GLU A 247 7.04 -5.24 7.48
CA GLU A 247 6.69 -6.50 6.81
C GLU A 247 5.36 -7.06 7.33
N MET A 248 5.14 -6.98 8.66
CA MET A 248 3.86 -7.36 9.26
C MET A 248 2.70 -6.50 8.77
N GLU A 249 2.87 -5.18 8.65
CA GLU A 249 1.84 -4.27 8.10
C GLU A 249 1.53 -4.59 6.64
N VAL A 250 2.55 -4.87 5.81
CA VAL A 250 2.35 -5.33 4.42
C VAL A 250 1.56 -6.64 4.39
N PHE A 251 1.92 -7.62 5.22
CA PHE A 251 1.21 -8.89 5.30
C PHE A 251 -0.24 -8.70 5.75
N ILE A 252 -0.48 -7.93 6.81
CA ILE A 252 -1.83 -7.64 7.30
C ILE A 252 -2.67 -6.90 6.25
N SER A 253 -2.06 -5.99 5.46
CA SER A 253 -2.77 -5.31 4.38
C SER A 253 -3.27 -6.30 3.32
N VAL A 254 -2.45 -7.28 2.92
CA VAL A 254 -2.84 -8.35 1.99
C VAL A 254 -4.04 -9.13 2.55
N ILE A 255 -3.95 -9.58 3.81
CA ILE A 255 -5.03 -10.33 4.45
C ILE A 255 -6.31 -9.49 4.56
N TYR A 256 -6.18 -8.21 4.93
CA TYR A 256 -7.32 -7.31 5.09
C TYR A 256 -8.02 -7.04 3.75
N PHE A 257 -7.26 -6.83 2.67
CA PHE A 257 -7.83 -6.62 1.33
C PHE A 257 -8.57 -7.85 0.82
N ILE A 258 -8.06 -9.06 1.09
CA ILE A 258 -8.76 -10.31 0.80
C ILE A 258 -10.05 -10.41 1.64
N TYR A 259 -9.95 -10.13 2.94
CA TYR A 259 -11.10 -10.12 3.85
C TYR A 259 -12.21 -9.15 3.41
N LYS A 260 -11.81 -7.95 2.96
CA LYS A 260 -12.74 -6.93 2.44
C LYS A 260 -13.19 -7.20 1.00
N LYS A 261 -12.57 -8.16 0.30
CA LYS A 261 -12.85 -8.50 -1.11
C LYS A 261 -12.64 -7.34 -2.06
N VAL A 262 -11.64 -6.51 -1.81
CA VAL A 262 -11.37 -5.39 -2.70
C VAL A 262 -11.21 -5.85 -4.15
N ASP A 263 -11.77 -5.08 -5.08
CA ASP A 263 -11.65 -5.35 -6.52
C ASP A 263 -10.23 -5.10 -7.01
N LEU A 264 -9.60 -4.03 -6.49
CA LEU A 264 -8.25 -3.59 -6.83
C LEU A 264 -7.48 -3.23 -5.55
N ALA A 265 -6.23 -3.69 -5.44
CA ALA A 265 -5.31 -3.27 -4.38
C ALA A 265 -4.17 -2.41 -4.98
N LEU A 266 -3.91 -1.26 -4.38
CA LEU A 266 -2.83 -0.36 -4.75
C LEU A 266 -1.77 -0.39 -3.65
N PHE A 267 -0.54 -0.80 -4.00
CA PHE A 267 0.57 -0.86 -3.07
C PHE A 267 1.59 0.23 -3.41
N GLU A 268 1.74 1.19 -2.51
CA GLU A 268 2.83 2.17 -2.56
C GLU A 268 4.11 1.56 -1.99
N VAL A 269 5.21 1.68 -2.72
CA VAL A 269 6.55 1.31 -2.25
C VAL A 269 6.97 2.23 -1.11
N GLY A 270 7.40 1.66 0.00
CA GLY A 270 7.88 2.44 1.15
C GLY A 270 9.24 3.07 0.89
N LEU A 271 10.23 2.26 0.50
CA LEU A 271 11.59 2.71 0.24
C LEU A 271 12.24 1.94 -0.92
N GLY A 272 12.79 2.70 -1.87
CA GLY A 272 13.49 2.10 -3.03
C GLY A 272 12.53 1.39 -3.97
N GLY A 273 12.60 0.08 -4.04
CA GLY A 273 11.78 -0.81 -4.85
C GLY A 273 12.25 -2.25 -4.79
N LEU A 274 13.51 -2.49 -5.18
CA LEU A 274 14.10 -3.83 -5.29
C LEU A 274 13.95 -4.68 -4.02
N LEU A 275 14.25 -4.09 -2.87
CA LEU A 275 14.22 -4.74 -1.57
C LEU A 275 13.02 -4.34 -0.70
N ASP A 276 12.07 -3.54 -1.22
CA ASP A 276 10.90 -3.14 -0.45
C ASP A 276 10.00 -4.34 -0.11
N ALA A 277 9.44 -4.36 1.10
CA ALA A 277 8.56 -5.45 1.52
C ALA A 277 7.32 -5.61 0.62
N THR A 278 6.84 -4.52 -0.01
CA THR A 278 5.72 -4.60 -0.97
C THR A 278 6.10 -5.34 -2.25
N ASN A 279 7.41 -5.55 -2.53
CA ASN A 279 7.88 -6.22 -3.74
C ASN A 279 7.64 -7.76 -3.77
N ILE A 280 6.84 -8.25 -2.83
CA ILE A 280 6.33 -9.64 -2.79
C ILE A 280 5.10 -9.86 -3.68
N ILE A 281 4.42 -8.80 -4.13
CA ILE A 281 3.14 -8.90 -4.86
C ILE A 281 3.33 -9.28 -6.34
N GLY A 282 2.23 -9.77 -6.95
CA GLY A 282 2.14 -10.05 -8.39
C GLY A 282 1.24 -9.03 -9.10
N PRO A 283 1.76 -7.83 -9.43
CA PRO A 283 0.92 -6.76 -9.94
C PRO A 283 0.48 -6.97 -11.39
N LEU A 284 -0.63 -6.31 -11.78
CA LEU A 284 -1.08 -6.17 -13.16
C LEU A 284 -0.26 -5.12 -13.92
N LEU A 285 0.27 -4.13 -13.17
CA LEU A 285 1.02 -3.00 -13.67
C LEU A 285 1.99 -2.51 -12.59
N CYS A 286 3.23 -2.22 -13.01
CA CYS A 286 4.22 -1.53 -12.18
C CYS A 286 4.31 -0.06 -12.62
N VAL A 287 4.36 0.84 -11.65
CA VAL A 287 4.37 2.28 -11.86
C VAL A 287 5.61 2.89 -11.19
N ASN A 288 6.29 3.79 -11.88
CA ASN A 288 7.29 4.65 -11.26
C ASN A 288 6.97 6.12 -11.55
N THR A 289 6.76 6.91 -10.50
CA THR A 289 6.38 8.31 -10.69
C THR A 289 7.54 9.13 -11.27
N ASN A 290 8.61 9.26 -10.52
CA ASN A 290 9.83 9.96 -10.92
C ASN A 290 11.02 9.51 -10.09
N ILE A 291 12.21 9.94 -10.49
CA ILE A 291 13.45 9.73 -9.77
C ILE A 291 13.91 11.07 -9.19
N GLY A 292 14.38 11.07 -7.97
CA GLY A 292 14.99 12.22 -7.29
C GLY A 292 16.05 11.76 -6.32
N LEU A 293 16.97 12.66 -5.95
CA LEU A 293 18.03 12.39 -4.97
C LEU A 293 17.45 12.38 -3.55
N ASP A 294 17.01 11.22 -3.14
CA ASP A 294 16.50 10.97 -1.79
C ASP A 294 16.98 9.61 -1.28
N HIS A 295 17.16 9.48 0.03
CA HIS A 295 17.67 8.26 0.67
C HIS A 295 18.98 7.74 0.08
N THR A 296 19.88 8.65 -0.26
CA THR A 296 21.14 8.36 -0.99
C THR A 296 22.06 7.39 -0.25
N ASP A 297 21.98 7.33 1.08
CA ASP A 297 22.73 6.35 1.91
C ASP A 297 22.32 4.89 1.65
N TYR A 298 21.12 4.66 1.08
CA TYR A 298 20.55 3.32 0.86
C TYR A 298 20.33 2.99 -0.60
N LEU A 299 19.99 3.99 -1.44
CA LEU A 299 19.53 3.76 -2.81
C LEU A 299 20.61 4.04 -3.87
N GLY A 300 21.71 4.70 -3.46
CA GLY A 300 22.75 5.17 -4.35
C GLY A 300 22.83 6.69 -4.41
N SER A 301 23.91 7.21 -4.96
CA SER A 301 24.26 8.64 -5.00
C SER A 301 23.99 9.31 -6.35
N THR A 302 23.62 8.54 -7.37
CA THR A 302 23.29 9.02 -8.72
C THR A 302 21.84 8.70 -9.09
N TYR A 303 21.31 9.42 -10.10
CA TYR A 303 19.97 9.17 -10.60
C TYR A 303 19.84 7.76 -11.18
N GLU A 304 20.87 7.24 -11.85
CA GLU A 304 20.89 5.90 -12.45
C GLU A 304 20.85 4.81 -11.37
N GLU A 305 21.62 4.96 -10.27
CA GLU A 305 21.62 4.00 -9.17
C GLU A 305 20.24 3.93 -8.50
N ILE A 306 19.64 5.11 -8.23
CA ILE A 306 18.31 5.21 -7.65
C ILE A 306 17.24 4.67 -8.61
N ALA A 307 17.35 4.98 -9.92
CA ALA A 307 16.45 4.46 -10.96
C ALA A 307 16.51 2.92 -11.01
N ARG A 308 17.71 2.33 -10.97
CA ARG A 308 17.90 0.88 -10.98
C ARG A 308 17.30 0.22 -9.74
N ASN A 309 17.48 0.80 -8.56
CA ASN A 309 16.87 0.30 -7.34
C ASN A 309 15.34 0.34 -7.42
N LYS A 310 14.77 1.45 -7.90
CA LYS A 310 13.32 1.62 -8.02
C LYS A 310 12.72 0.74 -9.12
N ALA A 311 13.43 0.53 -10.23
CA ALA A 311 13.04 -0.40 -11.30
C ALA A 311 13.02 -1.87 -10.83
N GLY A 312 13.58 -2.18 -9.66
CA GLY A 312 13.52 -3.52 -9.05
C GLY A 312 12.11 -4.04 -8.76
N ILE A 313 11.06 -3.21 -8.91
CA ILE A 313 9.66 -3.65 -8.84
C ILE A 313 9.16 -4.27 -10.15
N VAL A 314 9.88 -4.16 -11.25
CA VAL A 314 9.52 -4.75 -12.56
C VAL A 314 9.36 -6.26 -12.41
N LYS A 315 8.35 -6.83 -13.06
CA LYS A 315 8.06 -8.26 -13.10
C LYS A 315 8.03 -8.75 -14.55
N ASP A 316 8.34 -10.03 -14.76
CA ASP A 316 8.38 -10.63 -16.08
C ASP A 316 7.05 -10.48 -16.83
N GLY A 317 7.09 -9.83 -17.99
CA GLY A 317 5.93 -9.59 -18.84
C GLY A 317 4.90 -8.59 -18.32
N VAL A 318 5.11 -8.00 -17.13
CA VAL A 318 4.18 -7.02 -16.55
C VAL A 318 4.52 -5.61 -17.05
N PRO A 319 3.55 -4.85 -17.61
CA PRO A 319 3.81 -3.50 -18.07
C PRO A 319 4.37 -2.58 -16.97
N TYR A 320 5.24 -1.66 -17.37
CA TYR A 320 5.86 -0.66 -16.52
C TYR A 320 5.59 0.73 -17.08
N VAL A 321 5.02 1.63 -16.28
CA VAL A 321 4.69 3.00 -16.70
C VAL A 321 5.38 4.02 -15.82
N THR A 322 5.87 5.12 -16.43
CA THR A 322 6.59 6.18 -15.71
C THR A 322 6.29 7.56 -16.27
N SER A 323 6.35 8.57 -15.38
CA SER A 323 6.38 9.99 -15.76
C SER A 323 7.79 10.61 -15.68
N GLU A 324 8.83 9.79 -15.54
CA GLU A 324 10.22 10.25 -15.58
C GLU A 324 10.57 10.76 -16.99
N THR A 325 11.42 11.79 -17.04
CA THR A 325 11.83 12.45 -18.29
C THR A 325 13.34 12.51 -18.49
N ARG A 326 14.14 12.19 -17.45
CA ARG A 326 15.60 12.17 -17.55
C ARG A 326 16.07 10.98 -18.38
N GLU A 327 16.88 11.26 -19.38
CA GLU A 327 17.36 10.26 -20.34
C GLU A 327 18.14 9.14 -19.60
N GLU A 328 19.03 9.50 -18.66
CA GLU A 328 19.82 8.55 -17.88
C GLU A 328 18.96 7.59 -17.04
N CYS A 329 17.80 8.04 -16.57
CA CYS A 329 16.85 7.20 -15.84
C CYS A 329 16.02 6.31 -16.79
N LEU A 330 15.64 6.87 -17.94
CA LEU A 330 14.87 6.14 -18.96
C LEU A 330 15.71 5.03 -19.59
N ASP A 331 17.02 5.24 -19.78
CA ASP A 331 17.94 4.21 -20.25
C ASP A 331 18.00 3.02 -19.29
N VAL A 332 18.04 3.30 -17.96
CA VAL A 332 17.99 2.25 -16.94
C VAL A 332 16.64 1.52 -16.96
N PHE A 333 15.53 2.23 -17.13
CA PHE A 333 14.21 1.61 -17.21
C PHE A 333 14.05 0.74 -18.44
N ASP A 334 14.56 1.19 -19.59
CA ASP A 334 14.55 0.44 -20.84
C ASP A 334 15.40 -0.85 -20.72
N GLU A 335 16.60 -0.77 -20.13
CA GLU A 335 17.45 -1.93 -19.85
C GLU A 335 16.72 -2.97 -18.97
N VAL A 336 16.16 -2.51 -17.81
CA VAL A 336 15.53 -3.42 -16.86
C VAL A 336 14.24 -4.02 -17.41
N THR A 337 13.41 -3.22 -18.08
CA THR A 337 12.14 -3.72 -18.64
C THR A 337 12.38 -4.70 -19.79
N LYS A 338 13.39 -4.48 -20.64
CA LYS A 338 13.81 -5.44 -21.67
C LYS A 338 14.27 -6.77 -21.08
N ALA A 339 15.06 -6.72 -19.99
CA ALA A 339 15.53 -7.93 -19.31
C ALA A 339 14.36 -8.78 -18.76
N HIS A 340 13.25 -8.13 -18.38
CA HIS A 340 12.04 -8.77 -17.89
C HIS A 340 10.94 -8.95 -18.95
N HIS A 341 11.22 -8.72 -20.23
CA HIS A 341 10.23 -8.78 -21.32
C HIS A 341 8.97 -7.94 -21.02
N ALA A 342 9.11 -6.87 -20.23
CA ALA A 342 8.05 -6.00 -19.79
C ALA A 342 7.87 -4.80 -20.74
N PRO A 343 6.65 -4.47 -21.19
CA PRO A 343 6.42 -3.25 -21.97
C PRO A 343 6.70 -2.00 -21.11
N LEU A 344 7.51 -1.07 -21.65
CA LEU A 344 7.77 0.23 -21.04
C LEU A 344 6.87 1.30 -21.66
N TYR A 345 6.15 2.07 -20.81
CA TYR A 345 5.36 3.23 -21.19
C TYR A 345 5.90 4.48 -20.51
N VAL A 346 6.38 5.44 -21.28
CA VAL A 346 6.77 6.77 -20.79
C VAL A 346 5.67 7.73 -21.14
N ILE A 347 5.04 8.37 -20.15
CA ILE A 347 3.92 9.27 -20.41
C ILE A 347 4.40 10.66 -20.87
N ALA A 348 3.63 11.31 -21.72
CA ALA A 348 3.80 12.73 -21.98
C ALA A 348 3.29 13.54 -20.77
N HIS A 349 4.01 14.61 -20.40
CA HIS A 349 3.52 15.53 -19.39
C HIS A 349 2.40 16.42 -19.97
N PRO A 350 1.40 16.80 -19.16
CA PRO A 350 0.36 17.73 -19.62
C PRO A 350 0.95 19.07 -20.09
N GLU A 351 0.47 19.53 -21.23
CA GLU A 351 0.77 20.85 -21.77
C GLU A 351 -0.39 21.84 -21.51
N HIS A 352 -0.11 23.14 -21.56
CA HIS A 352 -1.13 24.20 -21.41
C HIS A 352 -2.00 24.06 -20.17
N VAL A 353 -1.37 23.77 -19.00
CA VAL A 353 -2.06 23.69 -17.72
C VAL A 353 -2.42 25.09 -17.24
N GLU A 354 -3.71 25.37 -17.14
CA GLU A 354 -4.22 26.59 -16.50
C GLU A 354 -4.15 26.40 -14.99
N SER A 355 -3.40 27.26 -14.31
CA SER A 355 -3.16 27.20 -12.86
C SER A 355 -3.72 28.43 -12.16
N SER A 356 -4.70 28.19 -11.29
CA SER A 356 -5.27 29.22 -10.40
C SER A 356 -5.51 28.56 -9.02
N SER A 357 -6.69 28.65 -8.45
CA SER A 357 -7.11 27.82 -7.31
C SER A 357 -7.28 26.33 -7.69
N LYS A 358 -7.30 26.01 -8.98
CA LYS A 358 -7.42 24.68 -9.57
C LYS A 358 -6.43 24.53 -10.71
N GLN A 359 -6.14 23.27 -11.07
CA GLN A 359 -5.39 22.93 -12.28
C GLN A 359 -6.38 22.44 -13.33
N VAL A 360 -6.41 23.06 -14.51
CA VAL A 360 -7.27 22.65 -15.63
C VAL A 360 -6.42 22.39 -16.87
N PHE A 361 -6.60 21.24 -17.49
CA PHE A 361 -5.89 20.83 -18.71
C PHE A 361 -6.63 19.72 -19.46
N ASN A 362 -6.30 19.53 -20.74
CA ASN A 362 -6.79 18.38 -21.50
C ASN A 362 -5.68 17.33 -21.62
N TYR A 363 -6.02 16.06 -21.45
CA TYR A 363 -5.08 14.97 -21.52
C TYR A 363 -5.75 13.69 -22.03
N HIS A 364 -5.25 13.11 -23.12
CA HIS A 364 -5.79 11.89 -23.77
C HIS A 364 -7.32 11.91 -24.00
N GLY A 365 -7.87 13.09 -24.33
CA GLY A 365 -9.30 13.28 -24.56
C GLY A 365 -10.11 13.64 -23.31
N TYR A 366 -9.54 13.52 -22.11
CA TYR A 366 -10.15 13.92 -20.85
C TYR A 366 -10.01 15.42 -20.62
N HIS A 367 -11.07 16.06 -20.09
CA HIS A 367 -11.04 17.42 -19.57
C HIS A 367 -10.78 17.37 -18.06
N VAL A 368 -9.53 17.49 -17.66
CA VAL A 368 -9.10 17.32 -16.27
C VAL A 368 -9.22 18.64 -15.51
N CYS A 369 -9.92 18.61 -14.38
CA CYS A 369 -10.00 19.70 -13.42
C CYS A 369 -9.60 19.16 -12.04
N LEU A 370 -8.41 19.52 -11.54
CA LEU A 370 -7.95 19.13 -10.21
C LEU A 370 -8.29 20.23 -9.21
N ASN A 371 -8.89 19.85 -8.10
CA ASN A 371 -9.28 20.79 -7.03
C ASN A 371 -8.09 21.13 -6.12
N THR A 372 -6.97 21.53 -6.72
CA THR A 372 -5.73 21.93 -6.04
C THR A 372 -4.94 22.91 -6.91
N PRO A 373 -4.29 23.94 -6.32
CA PRO A 373 -3.40 24.84 -7.05
C PRO A 373 -1.99 24.24 -7.29
N ALA A 374 -1.67 23.08 -6.71
CA ALA A 374 -0.34 22.47 -6.78
C ALA A 374 0.03 22.03 -8.20
N THR A 375 0.97 22.72 -8.84
CA THR A 375 1.32 22.51 -10.26
C THR A 375 1.86 21.10 -10.56
N TYR A 376 2.52 20.44 -9.60
CA TYR A 376 3.04 19.09 -9.75
C TYR A 376 1.95 18.01 -9.79
N GLN A 377 0.73 18.32 -9.39
CA GLN A 377 -0.38 17.35 -9.38
C GLN A 377 -0.90 17.05 -10.78
N SER A 378 -0.70 17.94 -11.76
CA SER A 378 -1.08 17.66 -13.15
C SER A 378 -0.34 16.44 -13.74
N VAL A 379 0.95 16.29 -13.42
CA VAL A 379 1.76 15.13 -13.86
C VAL A 379 1.32 13.85 -13.12
N ASN A 380 1.06 13.94 -11.80
CA ASN A 380 0.59 12.79 -11.03
C ASN A 380 -0.79 12.31 -11.53
N ALA A 381 -1.70 13.24 -11.89
CA ALA A 381 -3.01 12.93 -12.46
C ALA A 381 -2.89 12.31 -13.86
N ALA A 382 -2.01 12.85 -14.71
CA ALA A 382 -1.73 12.27 -16.03
C ALA A 382 -1.20 10.84 -15.92
N LEU A 383 -0.29 10.59 -14.97
CA LEU A 383 0.20 9.24 -14.71
C LEU A 383 -0.93 8.33 -14.23
N ALA A 384 -1.81 8.80 -13.33
CA ALA A 384 -2.96 8.04 -12.87
C ALA A 384 -3.95 7.69 -14.00
N ILE A 385 -4.19 8.61 -14.95
CA ILE A 385 -5.00 8.32 -16.16
C ILE A 385 -4.37 7.18 -16.96
N ASN A 386 -3.04 7.22 -17.21
CA ASN A 386 -2.36 6.14 -17.92
C ASN A 386 -2.44 4.81 -17.15
N VAL A 387 -2.33 4.83 -15.82
CA VAL A 387 -2.48 3.63 -15.00
C VAL A 387 -3.85 3.00 -15.20
N VAL A 388 -4.94 3.75 -15.06
CA VAL A 388 -6.30 3.19 -15.19
C VAL A 388 -6.57 2.73 -16.64
N GLU A 389 -6.08 3.44 -17.65
CA GLU A 389 -6.21 3.02 -19.05
C GLU A 389 -5.47 1.70 -19.32
N LEU A 390 -4.27 1.51 -18.79
CA LEU A 390 -3.50 0.28 -18.96
C LEU A 390 -4.16 -0.94 -18.28
N ILE A 391 -4.93 -0.72 -17.23
CA ILE A 391 -5.68 -1.81 -16.56
C ILE A 391 -7.15 -1.91 -16.97
N ARG A 392 -7.62 -1.08 -17.91
CA ARG A 392 -9.02 -0.97 -18.34
C ARG A 392 -9.65 -2.30 -18.76
N ALA A 393 -8.89 -3.18 -19.36
CA ALA A 393 -9.35 -4.51 -19.74
C ALA A 393 -9.77 -5.38 -18.52
N HIS A 394 -9.22 -5.10 -17.35
CA HIS A 394 -9.56 -5.79 -16.09
C HIS A 394 -10.65 -5.05 -15.31
N PHE A 395 -10.76 -3.74 -15.49
CA PHE A 395 -11.63 -2.84 -14.75
C PHE A 395 -12.24 -1.82 -15.72
N PRO A 396 -13.31 -2.17 -16.46
CA PRO A 396 -14.02 -1.22 -17.30
C PRO A 396 -14.56 -0.03 -16.52
N PHE A 397 -14.47 1.16 -17.08
CA PHE A 397 -15.00 2.40 -16.51
C PHE A 397 -15.42 3.36 -17.64
N ASP A 398 -16.25 4.35 -17.30
CA ASP A 398 -16.70 5.36 -18.23
C ASP A 398 -15.77 6.59 -18.23
N HIS A 399 -15.87 7.40 -19.27
CA HIS A 399 -15.06 8.61 -19.42
C HIS A 399 -15.27 9.59 -18.25
N GLU A 400 -16.52 9.77 -17.83
CA GLU A 400 -16.93 10.65 -16.74
C GLU A 400 -16.36 10.21 -15.38
N ASP A 401 -16.12 8.91 -15.16
CA ASP A 401 -15.54 8.39 -13.93
C ASP A 401 -14.12 8.94 -13.70
N VAL A 402 -13.35 9.08 -14.78
CA VAL A 402 -11.99 9.64 -14.71
C VAL A 402 -12.01 11.11 -14.32
N GLU A 403 -12.82 11.93 -15.03
CA GLU A 403 -12.90 13.37 -14.77
C GLU A 403 -13.46 13.66 -13.37
N THR A 404 -14.52 12.97 -12.98
CA THR A 404 -15.15 13.09 -11.66
C THR A 404 -14.26 12.60 -10.54
N GLY A 405 -13.60 11.45 -10.71
CA GLY A 405 -12.67 10.90 -9.73
C GLY A 405 -11.48 11.84 -9.48
N LEU A 406 -10.89 12.40 -10.52
CA LEU A 406 -9.79 13.35 -10.40
C LEU A 406 -10.24 14.65 -9.72
N TYR A 407 -11.43 15.16 -10.05
CA TYR A 407 -11.98 16.37 -9.42
C TYR A 407 -12.25 16.20 -7.92
N ASN A 408 -12.75 15.03 -7.51
CA ASN A 408 -13.10 14.73 -6.12
C ASN A 408 -11.89 14.36 -5.26
N ALA A 409 -10.76 14.04 -5.89
CA ALA A 409 -9.56 13.58 -5.19
C ALA A 409 -9.04 14.63 -4.19
N LYS A 410 -8.87 14.20 -2.94
CA LYS A 410 -8.26 14.99 -1.85
C LYS A 410 -7.13 14.17 -1.26
N TRP A 411 -5.97 14.77 -1.08
CA TRP A 411 -4.84 14.09 -0.46
C TRP A 411 -4.23 14.96 0.64
N PRO A 412 -4.42 14.60 1.92
CA PRO A 412 -3.90 15.38 3.03
C PRO A 412 -2.38 15.61 2.95
N GLY A 413 -1.93 16.81 3.33
CA GLY A 413 -0.51 17.18 3.35
C GLY A 413 0.14 17.35 1.98
N ARG A 414 -0.64 17.52 0.90
CA ARG A 414 -0.15 17.81 -0.45
C ARG A 414 -0.78 19.08 -0.98
N PHE A 415 -0.16 20.22 -0.65
CA PHE A 415 -0.66 21.56 -0.89
C PHE A 415 -2.11 21.72 -0.35
N GLU A 416 -2.32 21.21 0.83
CA GLU A 416 -3.64 21.17 1.49
C GLU A 416 -3.91 22.51 2.16
N ILE A 417 -5.07 23.12 1.85
CA ILE A 417 -5.58 24.27 2.60
C ILE A 417 -6.31 23.73 3.82
N ILE A 418 -5.77 24.01 5.02
CA ILE A 418 -6.32 23.52 6.30
C ILE A 418 -7.02 24.61 7.10
N HIS A 419 -6.83 25.89 6.75
CA HIS A 419 -7.48 27.04 7.35
C HIS A 419 -7.64 28.16 6.32
N HIS A 420 -8.70 28.96 6.42
CA HIS A 420 -9.04 29.95 5.40
C HIS A 420 -8.82 31.41 5.81
N ASP A 421 -8.81 31.72 7.09
CA ASP A 421 -8.58 33.07 7.64
C ASP A 421 -7.88 32.99 9.01
N PRO A 422 -6.55 33.03 9.06
CA PRO A 422 -5.59 33.17 7.96
C PRO A 422 -5.60 31.99 6.98
N LEU A 423 -5.14 32.22 5.75
CA LEU A 423 -4.95 31.12 4.80
C LEU A 423 -3.74 30.29 5.18
N ILE A 424 -3.96 29.06 5.62
CA ILE A 424 -2.86 28.13 5.96
C ILE A 424 -2.81 26.98 4.97
N ILE A 425 -1.66 26.84 4.31
CA ILE A 425 -1.37 25.80 3.33
C ILE A 425 -0.26 24.91 3.88
N ILE A 426 -0.49 23.59 3.90
CA ILE A 426 0.52 22.62 4.30
C ILE A 426 0.96 21.74 3.12
N ASP A 427 2.27 21.46 3.02
CA ASP A 427 2.84 20.59 1.98
C ASP A 427 4.00 19.76 2.49
N GLY A 428 4.01 18.48 2.17
CA GLY A 428 4.99 17.49 2.61
C GLY A 428 6.28 17.45 1.80
N ALA A 429 6.67 18.51 1.10
CA ALA A 429 7.96 18.61 0.43
C ALA A 429 9.11 18.43 1.44
N HIS A 430 10.01 17.48 1.19
CA HIS A 430 11.06 17.09 2.15
C HIS A 430 12.37 16.63 1.50
N ASN A 431 12.51 16.82 0.19
CA ASN A 431 13.71 16.59 -0.60
C ASN A 431 13.87 17.67 -1.66
N ARG A 432 14.96 17.66 -2.41
CA ARG A 432 15.31 18.71 -3.39
C ARG A 432 14.19 18.94 -4.40
N GLU A 433 13.82 17.91 -5.14
CA GLU A 433 12.82 17.98 -6.21
C GLU A 433 11.42 18.30 -5.68
N GLY A 434 11.07 17.77 -4.50
CA GLY A 434 9.81 18.07 -3.82
C GLY A 434 9.74 19.55 -3.42
N MET A 435 10.83 20.11 -2.87
CA MET A 435 10.90 21.50 -2.49
C MET A 435 10.85 22.44 -3.71
N ASP A 436 11.53 22.10 -4.81
CA ASP A 436 11.44 22.87 -6.07
C ASP A 436 10.01 22.90 -6.61
N ALA A 437 9.32 21.75 -6.57
CA ALA A 437 7.92 21.66 -7.00
C ALA A 437 6.96 22.43 -6.08
N PHE A 438 7.20 22.39 -4.77
CA PHE A 438 6.45 23.18 -3.79
C PHE A 438 6.61 24.68 -4.03
N VAL A 439 7.86 25.17 -4.10
CA VAL A 439 8.14 26.61 -4.33
C VAL A 439 7.49 27.09 -5.63
N LYS A 440 7.57 26.31 -6.71
CA LYS A 440 6.90 26.63 -7.97
C LYS A 440 5.36 26.75 -7.80
N SER A 441 4.76 25.86 -7.03
CA SER A 441 3.31 25.86 -6.77
C SER A 441 2.90 27.01 -5.83
N ALA A 442 3.81 27.44 -4.94
CA ALA A 442 3.59 28.50 -3.97
C ALA A 442 3.89 29.91 -4.49
N GLU A 443 4.36 30.07 -5.75
CA GLU A 443 4.64 31.39 -6.35
C GLU A 443 3.51 32.43 -6.21
N PRO A 444 2.20 32.08 -6.32
CA PRO A 444 1.11 33.00 -6.05
C PRO A 444 1.06 33.56 -4.62
N TYR A 445 1.72 32.89 -3.68
CA TYR A 445 1.77 33.22 -2.26
C TYR A 445 3.14 33.80 -1.85
N ARG A 446 3.85 34.44 -2.78
CA ARG A 446 5.15 35.08 -2.51
C ARG A 446 5.03 36.06 -1.35
N ASN A 447 6.06 36.12 -0.49
CA ASN A 447 6.10 36.86 0.76
C ASN A 447 5.13 36.38 1.85
N ALA A 448 4.57 35.17 1.75
CA ALA A 448 3.85 34.56 2.87
C ALA A 448 4.80 34.27 4.04
N HIS A 449 4.27 34.20 5.25
CA HIS A 449 5.02 33.65 6.38
C HIS A 449 5.24 32.16 6.19
N ILE A 450 6.48 31.66 6.35
CA ILE A 450 6.83 30.25 6.16
C ILE A 450 7.25 29.64 7.48
N ILE A 451 6.61 28.54 7.88
CA ILE A 451 7.11 27.67 8.96
C ILE A 451 7.80 26.46 8.34
N PHE A 452 9.08 26.29 8.66
CA PHE A 452 9.90 25.21 8.11
C PHE A 452 10.57 24.36 9.19
N THR A 453 10.57 23.06 8.98
CA THR A 453 11.39 22.10 9.70
C THR A 453 11.81 20.97 8.78
N ALA A 454 12.77 20.14 9.18
CA ALA A 454 13.19 19.00 8.37
C ALA A 454 13.72 17.85 9.25
N LEU A 455 13.91 16.69 8.64
CA LEU A 455 14.71 15.63 9.21
C LEU A 455 16.19 15.89 8.91
N ARG A 456 17.08 15.49 9.83
CA ARG A 456 18.54 15.76 9.74
C ARG A 456 19.26 15.05 8.58
N ASP A 457 18.64 14.01 8.03
CA ASP A 457 19.14 13.21 6.92
C ASP A 457 18.72 13.77 5.54
N LYS A 458 18.13 14.97 5.50
CA LYS A 458 17.67 15.64 4.26
C LYS A 458 18.60 16.78 3.88
N ASP A 459 18.58 17.16 2.61
CA ASP A 459 19.33 18.32 2.09
C ASP A 459 18.65 19.62 2.52
N THR A 460 18.79 19.95 3.80
CA THR A 460 18.16 21.12 4.42
C THR A 460 18.67 22.44 3.85
N THR A 461 19.92 22.49 3.37
CA THR A 461 20.53 23.63 2.71
C THR A 461 19.75 24.02 1.46
N HIS A 462 19.64 23.10 0.48
CA HIS A 462 18.89 23.35 -0.74
C HIS A 462 17.43 23.74 -0.44
N MET A 463 16.79 23.03 0.48
CA MET A 463 15.39 23.28 0.82
C MET A 463 15.19 24.71 1.35
N LEU A 464 16.05 25.16 2.27
CA LEU A 464 15.93 26.50 2.85
C LEU A 464 16.30 27.60 1.84
N GLU A 465 17.33 27.40 1.01
CA GLU A 465 17.68 28.30 -0.08
C GLU A 465 16.51 28.49 -1.06
N ARG A 466 15.79 27.41 -1.39
CA ARG A 466 14.61 27.49 -2.24
C ARG A 466 13.46 28.26 -1.59
N LEU A 467 13.19 28.04 -0.29
CA LEU A 467 12.18 28.79 0.45
C LEU A 467 12.51 30.29 0.53
N LEU A 468 13.78 30.65 0.71
CA LEU A 468 14.25 32.05 0.70
C LEU A 468 14.02 32.75 -0.66
N THR A 469 13.92 32.02 -1.77
CA THR A 469 13.51 32.64 -3.05
C THR A 469 12.02 33.00 -3.08
N LEU A 470 11.22 32.43 -2.20
CA LEU A 470 9.76 32.67 -2.11
C LEU A 470 9.43 33.73 -1.07
N SER A 471 10.08 33.71 0.10
CA SER A 471 9.85 34.68 1.19
C SER A 471 11.10 34.86 2.06
N ASP A 472 11.30 36.09 2.55
CA ASP A 472 12.33 36.40 3.56
C ASP A 472 11.79 36.19 5.00
N ASP A 473 10.45 36.01 5.16
CA ASP A 473 9.81 35.83 6.46
C ASP A 473 9.62 34.33 6.77
N ILE A 474 10.71 33.72 7.26
CA ILE A 474 10.76 32.30 7.57
C ILE A 474 11.04 32.07 9.06
N THR A 475 10.19 31.28 9.71
CA THR A 475 10.44 30.72 11.03
C THR A 475 10.84 29.25 10.90
N VAL A 476 12.05 28.91 11.35
CA VAL A 476 12.49 27.52 11.48
C VAL A 476 12.13 27.00 12.85
N THR A 477 11.61 25.78 12.89
CA THR A 477 11.18 25.12 14.14
C THR A 477 11.67 23.67 14.21
N GLN A 478 11.37 23.01 15.31
CA GLN A 478 11.65 21.58 15.53
C GLN A 478 10.44 20.89 16.13
N PHE A 479 10.35 19.58 15.92
CA PHE A 479 9.23 18.76 16.39
C PHE A 479 9.73 17.46 17.02
N GLU A 480 8.87 16.76 17.75
CA GLU A 480 9.28 15.52 18.39
C GLU A 480 9.40 14.36 17.38
N HIS A 481 10.64 14.06 17.01
CA HIS A 481 10.99 12.92 16.18
C HIS A 481 12.48 12.58 16.37
N HIS A 482 12.83 11.27 16.38
CA HIS A 482 14.21 10.83 16.62
C HIS A 482 15.23 11.25 15.55
N ARG A 483 14.76 11.55 14.31
CA ARG A 483 15.57 12.05 13.19
C ARG A 483 15.41 13.55 12.94
N ARG A 484 14.75 14.32 13.84
CA ARG A 484 14.56 15.76 13.60
C ARG A 484 15.89 16.50 13.45
N ALA A 485 15.94 17.51 12.59
CA ALA A 485 16.93 18.56 12.65
C ALA A 485 16.58 19.54 13.78
N LEU A 486 17.57 20.11 14.45
CA LEU A 486 17.33 21.14 15.45
C LEU A 486 17.13 22.50 14.76
N ALA A 487 16.20 23.32 15.25
CA ALA A 487 15.90 24.62 14.67
C ALA A 487 17.15 25.52 14.57
N LYS A 488 18.02 25.50 15.58
CA LYS A 488 19.31 26.23 15.58
C LYS A 488 20.28 25.77 14.49
N ASP A 489 20.26 24.49 14.14
CA ASP A 489 21.13 23.94 13.10
C ASP A 489 20.61 24.31 11.70
N LEU A 490 19.28 24.35 11.53
CA LEU A 490 18.62 24.83 10.29
C LEU A 490 18.90 26.33 10.05
N ALA A 491 18.88 27.14 11.11
CA ALA A 491 19.07 28.59 11.02
C ALA A 491 20.52 29.05 10.88
N LYS A 492 21.50 28.17 11.12
CA LYS A 492 22.91 28.50 11.39
C LYS A 492 23.51 29.54 10.41
N ASP A 493 23.24 29.40 9.12
CA ASP A 493 23.87 30.21 8.06
C ASP A 493 22.85 31.11 7.34
N TYR A 494 21.62 31.26 7.90
CA TYR A 494 20.53 31.94 7.24
C TYR A 494 19.85 32.98 8.14
N PRO A 495 19.38 34.13 7.57
CA PRO A 495 18.70 35.18 8.32
C PRO A 495 17.22 34.83 8.57
N VAL A 496 16.97 33.74 9.29
CA VAL A 496 15.61 33.24 9.59
C VAL A 496 15.33 33.31 11.10
N LYS A 497 14.04 33.43 11.46
CA LYS A 497 13.60 33.39 12.84
C LYS A 497 13.67 31.96 13.39
N ILE A 498 14.05 31.81 14.65
CA ILE A 498 14.06 30.54 15.37
C ILE A 498 12.94 30.53 16.41
N GLU A 499 12.06 29.55 16.34
CA GLU A 499 11.15 29.20 17.41
C GLU A 499 11.20 27.67 17.61
N GLU A 500 11.77 27.23 18.73
CA GLU A 500 11.97 25.79 18.96
C GLU A 500 10.66 25.07 19.27
N ASP A 501 9.67 25.76 19.87
CA ASP A 501 8.32 25.23 20.09
C ASP A 501 7.46 25.44 18.83
N TRP A 502 7.25 24.38 18.09
CA TRP A 502 6.48 24.45 16.85
C TRP A 502 5.01 24.87 17.07
N LYS A 503 4.40 24.57 18.23
CA LYS A 503 3.03 25.00 18.54
C LYS A 503 2.96 26.51 18.67
N LYS A 504 3.94 27.08 19.40
CA LYS A 504 4.08 28.52 19.52
C LYS A 504 4.35 29.17 18.17
N ALA A 505 5.20 28.55 17.31
CA ALA A 505 5.42 29.04 15.94
C ALA A 505 4.12 29.08 15.13
N VAL A 506 3.27 28.06 15.24
CA VAL A 506 1.96 28.00 14.58
C VAL A 506 1.00 29.03 15.16
N ASP A 507 0.92 29.18 16.49
CA ASP A 507 0.04 30.16 17.16
C ASP A 507 0.42 31.61 16.77
N GLU A 508 1.71 31.95 16.74
CA GLU A 508 2.21 33.27 16.29
C GLU A 508 1.92 33.50 14.77
N ALA A 509 1.88 32.42 13.99
CA ALA A 509 1.58 32.53 12.58
C ALA A 509 0.11 32.85 12.26
N MET A 510 -0.81 32.67 13.22
CA MET A 510 -2.23 33.05 13.05
C MET A 510 -2.46 34.55 12.85
N ASP A 511 -1.47 35.41 13.16
CA ASP A 511 -1.52 36.86 12.91
C ASP A 511 -1.18 37.25 11.45
N TYR A 512 -0.74 36.30 10.61
CA TYR A 512 -0.37 36.54 9.22
C TYR A 512 -1.52 36.21 8.26
N PRO A 513 -1.69 36.96 7.16
CA PRO A 513 -2.78 36.68 6.22
C PRO A 513 -2.63 35.35 5.47
N VAL A 514 -1.37 34.94 5.21
CA VAL A 514 -1.04 33.69 4.52
C VAL A 514 0.16 33.02 5.18
N VAL A 515 0.02 31.74 5.48
CA VAL A 515 1.03 30.90 6.11
C VAL A 515 1.28 29.63 5.28
N LEU A 516 2.53 29.33 5.02
CA LEU A 516 2.97 28.09 4.36
C LEU A 516 3.73 27.24 5.36
N ILE A 517 3.36 25.98 5.53
CA ILE A 517 4.03 25.05 6.48
C ILE A 517 4.54 23.83 5.71
N THR A 518 5.86 23.56 5.79
CA THR A 518 6.48 22.51 4.97
C THR A 518 7.73 21.90 5.61
N GLY A 519 8.28 20.85 4.95
CA GLY A 519 9.58 20.26 5.20
C GLY A 519 9.56 18.83 5.76
N SER A 520 8.45 18.35 6.31
CA SER A 520 8.34 16.95 6.78
C SER A 520 6.89 16.51 6.93
N LEU A 521 6.53 15.38 6.34
CA LEU A 521 5.21 14.76 6.52
C LEU A 521 4.91 14.41 7.99
N TYR A 522 5.92 13.96 8.74
CA TYR A 522 5.76 13.67 10.17
C TYR A 522 5.44 14.93 10.99
N PHE A 523 6.00 16.06 10.60
CA PHE A 523 5.66 17.35 11.21
C PHE A 523 4.25 17.77 10.82
N LEU A 524 3.92 17.69 9.54
CA LEU A 524 2.59 18.08 9.06
C LEU A 524 1.45 17.28 9.69
N SER A 525 1.67 16.01 10.03
CA SER A 525 0.66 15.21 10.74
C SER A 525 0.32 15.79 12.11
N GLN A 526 1.33 16.34 12.84
CA GLN A 526 1.15 16.98 14.13
C GLN A 526 0.48 18.35 13.99
N VAL A 527 0.95 19.17 13.04
CA VAL A 527 0.37 20.50 12.76
C VAL A 527 -1.09 20.40 12.31
N ARG A 528 -1.36 19.48 11.37
CA ARG A 528 -2.72 19.27 10.86
C ARG A 528 -3.69 18.89 11.97
N LYS A 529 -3.28 17.97 12.82
CA LYS A 529 -4.08 17.57 13.99
C LYS A 529 -4.29 18.75 14.94
N TYR A 530 -3.24 19.51 15.24
CA TYR A 530 -3.29 20.65 16.17
C TYR A 530 -4.25 21.75 15.70
N ILE A 531 -4.25 22.08 14.40
CA ILE A 531 -5.11 23.13 13.85
C ILE A 531 -6.57 22.65 13.70
N LEU A 532 -6.79 21.38 13.28
CA LEU A 532 -8.15 20.89 13.02
C LEU A 532 -8.89 20.40 14.27
N ASP A 533 -8.17 19.98 15.32
CA ASP A 533 -8.79 19.54 16.59
C ASP A 533 -9.13 20.74 17.50
N GLU A 534 -8.60 21.94 17.24
CA GLU A 534 -8.91 23.19 17.96
C GLU A 534 -9.54 24.22 17.00
N PRO A 535 -10.79 24.01 16.54
CA PRO A 535 -11.41 24.86 15.51
C PRO A 535 -11.70 26.31 15.94
N ASP A 536 -11.51 26.67 17.19
CA ASP A 536 -11.75 28.01 17.77
C ASP A 536 -10.46 28.85 17.89
N LYS A 537 -9.36 28.45 17.27
CA LYS A 537 -8.10 29.23 17.17
C LYS A 537 -8.05 30.10 15.94
#